data_bde5283cb532f79f15335385c974b7a9
#
_entry.id   bde5283cb532f79f15335385c974b7a9
#
_cell.length_a   1.000
_cell.length_b   1.000
_cell.length_c   1.000
_cell.angle_alpha   90.00
_cell.angle_beta   90.00
_cell.angle_gamma   90.00
#
_symmetry.space_group_name_H-M   'P 1'
#
loop_
_entity.id
_entity.type
_entity.pdbx_description
1 polymer ?
#
loop_
_entity_poly.entity_id
_entity_poly.type
_entity_poly.pdbx_seq_one_letter_code
_entity_poly.pdbx_strand_id
1 'polypeptide(L)'
;MLPALFHACTEQLRIQGIRRLWVLSGSDDWCESRLQEIRDAAPGDWPIISAQLPGGTVAEKARLLLGQEFRHGVFDARRGLHSEALAMLAGTLQAGSWLILLLPPESQWQTRPDEDSLRWNDGGQMIPAPHFMHHFARTLIHPAHLCRYENRPFDMTLLPPQNAWQPPDGTPTPAQQQILAQLRRAESGIFCLTAARGRGKSAVAGLFLAESPGRHLLCAPAKATVTVIQRYLHDSQQTEFIAPDNLLTLAETADVSTYGWLVIDEAAMIPLPLLARFTAVFPRVLLLTTVQGYEGTGRGFLLKFCHSLPQFTALTLTQPVRWAEHDPAETWLDKALLLTEPAEKIIQTGKCEYQSVTQQALCDDPDLLSGFYGLLTAAHYRTSP
;
A
#
# COMPACT_ATOMS: atom_id res chain seq x y z
N MET A 1 -29.78 12.25 -14.63
CA MET A 1 -29.23 13.09 -13.53
C MET A 1 -27.87 12.61 -13.01
N LEU A 2 -27.59 11.28 -13.04
CA LEU A 2 -26.27 10.75 -12.65
C LEU A 2 -25.08 11.37 -13.38
N PRO A 3 -25.07 11.58 -14.73
CA PRO A 3 -23.87 12.05 -15.42
C PRO A 3 -23.36 13.41 -14.96
N ALA A 4 -24.18 14.42 -14.82
CA ALA A 4 -23.73 15.77 -14.50
C ALA A 4 -23.15 15.89 -13.07
N LEU A 5 -23.84 15.33 -12.08
CA LEU A 5 -23.37 15.34 -10.70
C LEU A 5 -22.13 14.43 -10.52
N PHE A 6 -22.09 13.32 -11.23
CA PHE A 6 -20.93 12.42 -11.22
C PHE A 6 -19.68 13.13 -11.81
N HIS A 7 -19.82 13.85 -12.92
CA HIS A 7 -18.73 14.65 -13.47
C HIS A 7 -18.28 15.76 -12.51
N ALA A 8 -19.23 16.44 -11.84
CA ALA A 8 -18.87 17.44 -10.83
C ALA A 8 -18.11 16.82 -9.64
N CYS A 9 -18.55 15.65 -9.16
CA CYS A 9 -17.84 14.91 -8.12
C CYS A 9 -16.43 14.51 -8.58
N THR A 10 -16.30 13.95 -9.79
CA THR A 10 -15.00 13.50 -10.32
C THR A 10 -14.02 14.68 -10.49
N GLU A 11 -14.52 15.81 -10.98
CA GLU A 11 -13.72 17.03 -11.11
C GLU A 11 -13.33 17.58 -9.74
N GLN A 12 -14.21 17.52 -8.75
CA GLN A 12 -13.88 17.90 -7.37
C GLN A 12 -12.76 17.03 -6.81
N LEU A 13 -12.81 15.70 -6.99
CA LEU A 13 -11.75 14.80 -6.55
C LEU A 13 -10.39 15.15 -7.21
N ARG A 14 -10.41 15.51 -8.50
CA ARG A 14 -9.21 15.92 -9.25
C ARG A 14 -8.62 17.21 -8.70
N ILE A 15 -9.47 18.24 -8.47
CA ILE A 15 -9.04 19.53 -7.94
C ILE A 15 -8.48 19.39 -6.53
N GLN A 16 -9.13 18.58 -5.68
CA GLN A 16 -8.71 18.36 -4.30
C GLN A 16 -7.55 17.36 -4.19
N GLY A 17 -7.21 16.64 -5.26
CA GLY A 17 -6.14 15.65 -5.26
C GLY A 17 -6.42 14.40 -4.44
N ILE A 18 -7.68 14.03 -4.26
CA ILE A 18 -8.12 12.93 -3.38
C ILE A 18 -8.76 11.79 -4.17
N ARG A 19 -8.82 10.63 -3.55
CA ARG A 19 -9.52 9.44 -4.04
C ARG A 19 -10.76 9.19 -3.19
N ARG A 20 -11.79 8.62 -3.79
CA ARG A 20 -13.06 8.39 -3.08
C ARG A 20 -13.51 6.94 -3.26
N LEU A 21 -13.94 6.33 -2.16
CA LEU A 21 -14.56 5.02 -2.16
C LEU A 21 -16.03 5.14 -2.59
N TRP A 22 -16.45 4.22 -3.47
CA TRP A 22 -17.85 4.01 -3.83
C TRP A 22 -18.20 2.54 -3.71
N VAL A 23 -19.05 2.22 -2.75
CA VAL A 23 -19.55 0.88 -2.48
C VAL A 23 -20.84 0.64 -3.27
N LEU A 24 -20.91 -0.47 -3.95
CA LEU A 24 -22.11 -1.03 -4.58
C LEU A 24 -22.43 -2.35 -3.90
N SER A 25 -23.58 -2.44 -3.22
CA SER A 25 -23.99 -3.63 -2.50
C SER A 25 -25.35 -4.12 -2.99
N GLY A 26 -25.38 -5.31 -3.58
CA GLY A 26 -26.59 -5.89 -4.16
C GLY A 26 -26.35 -7.24 -4.83
N SER A 27 -27.32 -7.65 -5.65
CA SER A 27 -27.21 -8.83 -6.50
C SER A 27 -26.13 -8.66 -7.55
N ASP A 28 -25.64 -9.78 -8.11
CA ASP A 28 -24.56 -9.76 -9.08
C ASP A 28 -24.92 -8.90 -10.31
N ASP A 29 -26.09 -9.13 -10.91
CA ASP A 29 -26.57 -8.40 -12.10
C ASP A 29 -26.74 -6.91 -11.82
N TRP A 30 -27.25 -6.56 -10.63
CA TRP A 30 -27.43 -5.17 -10.25
C TRP A 30 -26.08 -4.45 -10.07
N CYS A 31 -25.13 -5.07 -9.37
CA CYS A 31 -23.80 -4.52 -9.19
C CYS A 31 -23.08 -4.30 -10.53
N GLU A 32 -23.16 -5.27 -11.45
CA GLU A 32 -22.55 -5.20 -12.78
C GLU A 32 -23.18 -4.12 -13.65
N SER A 33 -24.51 -4.01 -13.62
CA SER A 33 -25.22 -2.93 -14.33
C SER A 33 -24.81 -1.54 -13.80
N ARG A 34 -24.71 -1.36 -12.48
CA ARG A 34 -24.30 -0.08 -11.88
C ARG A 34 -22.83 0.23 -12.13
N LEU A 35 -21.98 -0.78 -12.08
CA LEU A 35 -20.56 -0.64 -12.43
C LEU A 35 -20.39 -0.17 -13.88
N GLN A 36 -21.13 -0.74 -14.81
CA GLN A 36 -21.07 -0.35 -16.22
C GLN A 36 -21.49 1.12 -16.41
N GLU A 37 -22.57 1.56 -15.77
CA GLU A 37 -23.01 2.96 -15.79
C GLU A 37 -21.91 3.92 -15.31
N ILE A 38 -21.19 3.55 -14.25
CA ILE A 38 -20.10 4.36 -13.70
C ILE A 38 -18.92 4.40 -14.67
N ARG A 39 -18.52 3.27 -15.23
CA ARG A 39 -17.40 3.19 -16.17
C ARG A 39 -17.68 3.96 -17.46
N ASP A 40 -18.91 3.90 -17.96
CA ASP A 40 -19.31 4.65 -19.15
C ASP A 40 -19.29 6.17 -18.91
N ALA A 41 -19.55 6.60 -17.67
CA ALA A 41 -19.53 8.01 -17.27
C ALA A 41 -18.14 8.53 -16.89
N ALA A 42 -17.18 7.67 -16.56
CA ALA A 42 -15.82 8.04 -16.14
C ALA A 42 -14.77 7.43 -17.08
N PRO A 43 -14.31 8.18 -18.07
CA PRO A 43 -13.25 7.71 -18.97
C PRO A 43 -11.94 7.51 -18.21
N GLY A 44 -11.22 6.46 -18.57
CA GLY A 44 -9.93 6.11 -17.98
C GLY A 44 -9.69 4.60 -17.96
N ASP A 45 -8.56 4.23 -17.41
CA ASP A 45 -8.21 2.84 -17.15
C ASP A 45 -8.83 2.36 -15.84
N TRP A 46 -9.34 1.14 -15.88
CA TRP A 46 -10.06 0.51 -14.81
C TRP A 46 -9.52 -0.90 -14.53
N PRO A 47 -8.38 -1.06 -13.84
CA PRO A 47 -8.00 -2.38 -13.37
C PRO A 47 -9.10 -2.95 -12.47
N ILE A 48 -9.42 -4.21 -12.71
CA ILE A 48 -10.48 -4.93 -12.02
C ILE A 48 -9.84 -6.11 -11.29
N ILE A 49 -9.98 -6.14 -9.98
CA ILE A 49 -9.68 -7.33 -9.18
C ILE A 49 -10.98 -8.12 -9.04
N SER A 50 -11.10 -9.17 -9.81
CA SER A 50 -12.25 -10.08 -9.81
C SER A 50 -11.89 -11.35 -10.56
N ALA A 51 -12.37 -12.49 -10.07
CA ALA A 51 -12.33 -13.76 -10.79
C ALA A 51 -13.51 -13.94 -11.76
N GLN A 52 -14.53 -13.08 -11.69
CA GLN A 52 -15.81 -13.27 -12.37
C GLN A 52 -16.09 -12.22 -13.43
N LEU A 53 -15.69 -10.97 -13.20
CA LEU A 53 -15.94 -9.90 -14.15
C LEU A 53 -15.05 -10.01 -15.39
N PRO A 54 -15.57 -9.70 -16.57
CA PRO A 54 -14.79 -9.71 -17.81
C PRO A 54 -13.58 -8.77 -17.71
N GLY A 55 -12.41 -9.28 -18.09
CA GLY A 55 -11.16 -8.53 -18.00
C GLY A 55 -10.61 -8.39 -16.58
N GLY A 56 -11.19 -9.09 -15.61
CA GLY A 56 -10.73 -9.10 -14.23
C GLY A 56 -9.43 -9.90 -14.04
N THR A 57 -8.67 -9.48 -13.05
CA THR A 57 -7.48 -10.16 -12.54
C THR A 57 -7.82 -10.78 -11.20
N VAL A 58 -7.46 -12.04 -10.99
CA VAL A 58 -7.67 -12.72 -9.70
C VAL A 58 -6.82 -12.07 -8.61
N ALA A 59 -7.32 -12.10 -7.36
CA ALA A 59 -6.70 -11.40 -6.23
C ALA A 59 -5.24 -11.79 -6.00
N GLU A 60 -4.87 -13.06 -6.18
CA GLU A 60 -3.51 -13.58 -6.03
C GLU A 60 -2.50 -12.95 -7.01
N LYS A 61 -3.01 -12.44 -8.12
CA LYS A 61 -2.21 -11.75 -9.15
C LYS A 61 -2.22 -10.22 -9.01
N ALA A 62 -2.85 -9.66 -7.98
CA ALA A 62 -2.89 -8.22 -7.75
C ALA A 62 -1.49 -7.57 -7.69
N ARG A 63 -0.46 -8.32 -7.32
CA ARG A 63 0.94 -7.89 -7.33
C ARG A 63 1.42 -7.40 -8.70
N LEU A 64 0.83 -7.87 -9.79
CA LEU A 64 1.17 -7.42 -11.14
C LEU A 64 0.80 -5.97 -11.41
N LEU A 65 -0.08 -5.37 -10.60
CA LEU A 65 -0.43 -3.95 -10.66
C LEU A 65 0.61 -3.04 -10.02
N LEU A 66 1.50 -3.58 -9.19
CA LEU A 66 2.48 -2.79 -8.46
C LEU A 66 3.48 -2.12 -9.40
N GLY A 67 3.86 -0.89 -9.10
CA GLY A 67 4.71 -0.06 -9.96
C GLY A 67 3.97 0.64 -11.11
N GLN A 68 2.67 0.39 -11.26
CA GLN A 68 1.80 1.07 -12.21
C GLN A 68 0.91 2.10 -11.52
N GLU A 69 0.30 2.98 -12.29
CA GLU A 69 -0.63 4.02 -11.82
C GLU A 69 -1.86 4.03 -12.70
N PHE A 70 -3.04 4.02 -12.06
CA PHE A 70 -4.32 3.91 -12.73
C PHE A 70 -5.27 5.05 -12.33
N ARG A 71 -6.16 5.38 -13.27
CA ARG A 71 -7.12 6.46 -13.07
C ARG A 71 -8.24 6.09 -12.10
N HIS A 72 -8.73 4.85 -12.15
CA HIS A 72 -9.79 4.32 -11.32
C HIS A 72 -9.49 2.87 -10.96
N GLY A 73 -10.32 2.22 -10.14
CA GLY A 73 -10.16 0.81 -9.85
C GLY A 73 -11.43 0.15 -9.36
N VAL A 74 -11.57 -1.15 -9.64
CA VAL A 74 -12.69 -1.97 -9.20
C VAL A 74 -12.16 -3.14 -8.37
N PHE A 75 -12.69 -3.30 -7.17
CA PHE A 75 -12.46 -4.46 -6.34
C PHE A 75 -13.78 -5.21 -6.12
N ASP A 76 -13.82 -6.45 -6.56
CA ASP A 76 -14.99 -7.31 -6.43
C ASP A 76 -14.85 -8.21 -5.20
N ALA A 77 -15.51 -7.82 -4.11
CA ALA A 77 -15.55 -8.55 -2.85
C ALA A 77 -16.86 -9.34 -2.68
N ARG A 78 -17.64 -9.55 -3.74
CA ARG A 78 -18.92 -10.27 -3.66
C ARG A 78 -18.75 -11.74 -3.25
N ARG A 79 -17.60 -12.35 -3.51
CA ARG A 79 -17.27 -13.73 -3.16
C ARG A 79 -16.31 -13.87 -2.00
N GLY A 80 -15.44 -12.87 -1.81
CA GLY A 80 -14.47 -12.86 -0.74
C GLY A 80 -13.69 -11.55 -0.70
N LEU A 81 -13.22 -11.17 0.48
CA LEU A 81 -12.51 -9.93 0.68
C LEU A 81 -11.03 -10.19 0.93
N HIS A 82 -10.26 -10.28 -0.16
CA HIS A 82 -8.80 -10.41 -0.08
C HIS A 82 -8.19 -9.03 0.26
N SER A 83 -7.93 -8.81 1.54
CA SER A 83 -7.47 -7.51 2.09
C SER A 83 -6.18 -6.99 1.45
N GLU A 84 -5.19 -7.87 1.24
CA GLU A 84 -3.93 -7.52 0.58
C GLU A 84 -4.15 -7.01 -0.86
N ALA A 85 -4.99 -7.70 -1.64
CA ALA A 85 -5.26 -7.32 -3.03
C ALA A 85 -6.04 -6.00 -3.12
N LEU A 86 -6.99 -5.77 -2.20
CA LEU A 86 -7.69 -4.48 -2.09
C LEU A 86 -6.72 -3.33 -1.84
N ALA A 87 -5.81 -3.50 -0.90
CA ALA A 87 -4.82 -2.49 -0.58
C ALA A 87 -3.78 -2.30 -1.70
N MET A 88 -3.41 -3.37 -2.43
CA MET A 88 -2.57 -3.26 -3.63
C MET A 88 -3.24 -2.41 -4.70
N LEU A 89 -4.48 -2.72 -5.05
CA LEU A 89 -5.25 -1.96 -6.03
C LEU A 89 -5.37 -0.49 -5.60
N ALA A 90 -5.84 -0.23 -4.38
CA ALA A 90 -6.01 1.12 -3.86
C ALA A 90 -4.69 1.93 -3.89
N GLY A 91 -3.56 1.27 -3.59
CA GLY A 91 -2.23 1.89 -3.62
C GLY A 91 -1.72 2.26 -5.01
N THR A 92 -2.33 1.75 -6.10
CA THR A 92 -1.98 2.09 -7.49
C THR A 92 -2.80 3.24 -8.07
N LEU A 93 -3.86 3.67 -7.38
CA LEU A 93 -4.75 4.71 -7.87
C LEU A 93 -4.14 6.11 -7.72
N GLN A 94 -4.34 6.95 -8.71
CA GLN A 94 -3.90 8.35 -8.72
C GLN A 94 -4.89 9.26 -7.97
N ALA A 95 -4.50 10.49 -7.70
CA ALA A 95 -5.40 11.55 -7.27
C ALA A 95 -6.56 11.76 -8.26
N GLY A 96 -7.75 12.03 -7.74
CA GLY A 96 -8.97 12.17 -8.54
C GLY A 96 -9.62 10.86 -8.95
N SER A 97 -9.23 9.74 -8.33
CA SER A 97 -9.72 8.39 -8.65
C SER A 97 -10.97 8.01 -7.88
N TRP A 98 -11.73 7.11 -8.49
CA TRP A 98 -12.75 6.31 -7.84
C TRP A 98 -12.20 4.91 -7.53
N LEU A 99 -12.39 4.46 -6.31
CA LEU A 99 -12.25 3.06 -5.91
C LEU A 99 -13.66 2.48 -5.77
N ILE A 100 -14.05 1.62 -6.69
CA ILE A 100 -15.34 0.94 -6.64
C ILE A 100 -15.18 -0.38 -5.89
N LEU A 101 -15.99 -0.58 -4.86
CA LEU A 101 -16.04 -1.81 -4.09
C LEU A 101 -17.39 -2.49 -4.31
N LEU A 102 -17.39 -3.68 -4.89
CA LEU A 102 -18.58 -4.50 -5.05
C LEU A 102 -18.73 -5.44 -3.86
N LEU A 103 -19.90 -5.40 -3.22
CA LEU A 103 -20.25 -6.26 -2.09
C LEU A 103 -21.56 -7.02 -2.39
N PRO A 104 -21.75 -8.21 -1.79
CA PRO A 104 -23.05 -8.90 -1.86
C PRO A 104 -24.12 -8.08 -1.16
N PRO A 105 -25.41 -8.47 -1.23
CA PRO A 105 -26.46 -7.83 -0.43
C PRO A 105 -26.08 -7.74 1.03
N GLU A 106 -26.36 -6.58 1.67
CA GLU A 106 -25.92 -6.28 3.05
C GLU A 106 -26.32 -7.38 4.06
N SER A 107 -27.49 -7.98 3.87
CA SER A 107 -27.95 -9.09 4.72
C SER A 107 -27.05 -10.35 4.69
N GLN A 108 -26.16 -10.44 3.71
CA GLN A 108 -25.27 -11.59 3.53
C GLN A 108 -23.83 -11.33 4.04
N TRP A 109 -23.46 -10.09 4.38
CA TRP A 109 -22.08 -9.73 4.68
C TRP A 109 -21.43 -10.57 5.80
N GLN A 110 -22.20 -10.91 6.83
CA GLN A 110 -21.69 -11.68 7.97
C GLN A 110 -21.90 -13.19 7.84
N THR A 111 -22.78 -13.64 6.95
CA THR A 111 -23.18 -15.05 6.87
C THR A 111 -22.68 -15.76 5.63
N ARG A 112 -22.33 -15.01 4.58
CA ARG A 112 -21.84 -15.60 3.32
C ARG A 112 -20.44 -16.18 3.52
N PRO A 113 -20.18 -17.40 3.06
CA PRO A 113 -18.83 -17.95 3.02
C PRO A 113 -17.92 -17.05 2.19
N ASP A 114 -16.73 -16.78 2.71
CA ASP A 114 -15.70 -15.95 2.11
C ASP A 114 -14.69 -16.83 1.36
N GLU A 115 -14.51 -16.62 0.04
CA GLU A 115 -13.54 -17.38 -0.75
C GLU A 115 -12.09 -17.16 -0.25
N ASP A 116 -11.76 -15.98 0.29
CA ASP A 116 -10.42 -15.72 0.84
C ASP A 116 -10.13 -16.56 2.07
N SER A 117 -11.16 -17.09 2.74
CA SER A 117 -10.98 -17.96 3.90
C SER A 117 -10.20 -19.24 3.58
N LEU A 118 -10.23 -19.71 2.34
CA LEU A 118 -9.44 -20.88 1.91
C LEU A 118 -7.93 -20.65 2.01
N ARG A 119 -7.49 -19.42 2.03
CA ARG A 119 -6.08 -19.05 2.13
C ARG A 119 -5.51 -19.21 3.55
N TRP A 120 -6.35 -19.09 4.56
CA TRP A 120 -5.95 -19.10 5.97
C TRP A 120 -6.69 -20.13 6.83
N ASN A 121 -7.64 -20.86 6.25
CA ASN A 121 -8.41 -21.90 6.92
C ASN A 121 -7.98 -23.29 6.44
N ASP A 122 -7.43 -24.09 7.34
CA ASP A 122 -6.93 -25.44 7.05
C ASP A 122 -8.04 -26.47 6.78
N GLY A 123 -9.32 -26.12 7.03
CA GLY A 123 -10.46 -27.01 6.86
C GLY A 123 -10.85 -27.31 5.41
N GLY A 124 -10.25 -26.64 4.43
CA GLY A 124 -10.52 -26.87 3.00
C GLY A 124 -11.92 -26.47 2.52
N GLN A 125 -12.71 -25.82 3.38
CA GLN A 125 -14.04 -25.30 3.06
C GLN A 125 -14.07 -23.79 3.30
N MET A 126 -14.82 -23.08 2.46
CA MET A 126 -15.08 -21.67 2.67
C MET A 126 -15.90 -21.46 3.94
N ILE A 127 -15.47 -20.54 4.80
CA ILE A 127 -16.18 -20.16 6.01
C ILE A 127 -16.47 -18.67 6.01
N PRO A 128 -17.56 -18.22 6.66
CA PRO A 128 -17.80 -16.77 6.82
C PRO A 128 -16.78 -16.15 7.78
N ALA A 129 -16.50 -14.86 7.57
CA ALA A 129 -15.65 -14.06 8.45
C ALA A 129 -16.49 -12.96 9.16
N PRO A 130 -17.46 -13.30 10.04
CA PRO A 130 -18.48 -12.37 10.54
C PRO A 130 -17.89 -11.23 11.35
N HIS A 131 -16.86 -11.47 12.15
CA HIS A 131 -16.24 -10.45 13.00
C HIS A 131 -15.44 -9.44 12.18
N PHE A 132 -14.68 -9.93 11.20
CA PHE A 132 -13.96 -9.05 10.28
C PHE A 132 -14.95 -8.22 9.43
N MET A 133 -15.99 -8.86 8.89
CA MET A 133 -17.02 -8.16 8.11
C MET A 133 -17.81 -7.16 8.96
N HIS A 134 -18.02 -7.42 10.26
CA HIS A 134 -18.60 -6.44 11.19
C HIS A 134 -17.70 -5.21 11.34
N HIS A 135 -16.40 -5.40 11.61
CA HIS A 135 -15.43 -4.32 11.67
C HIS A 135 -15.38 -3.55 10.36
N PHE A 136 -15.24 -4.25 9.23
CA PHE A 136 -15.16 -3.66 7.90
C PHE A 136 -16.40 -2.80 7.57
N ALA A 137 -17.60 -3.32 7.82
CA ALA A 137 -18.87 -2.62 7.60
C ALA A 137 -18.94 -1.29 8.36
N ARG A 138 -18.49 -1.25 9.62
CA ARG A 138 -18.44 0.00 10.42
C ARG A 138 -17.56 1.06 9.78
N THR A 139 -16.48 0.68 9.10
CA THR A 139 -15.58 1.64 8.45
C THR A 139 -16.17 2.24 7.17
N LEU A 140 -17.16 1.60 6.57
CA LEU A 140 -17.86 2.12 5.38
C LEU A 140 -18.79 3.31 5.72
N ILE A 141 -19.22 3.43 6.97
CA ILE A 141 -20.12 4.49 7.46
C ILE A 141 -19.32 5.78 7.67
N HIS A 142 -19.09 6.52 6.57
CA HIS A 142 -18.34 7.77 6.61
C HIS A 142 -18.85 8.75 5.54
N PRO A 143 -19.02 10.06 5.85
CA PRO A 143 -19.55 11.04 4.90
C PRO A 143 -18.77 11.18 3.59
N ALA A 144 -17.48 10.86 3.62
CA ALA A 144 -16.65 10.90 2.41
C ALA A 144 -16.93 9.74 1.45
N HIS A 145 -17.53 8.65 1.89
CA HIS A 145 -17.81 7.49 1.05
C HIS A 145 -19.17 7.62 0.36
N LEU A 146 -19.32 6.97 -0.78
CA LEU A 146 -20.61 6.74 -1.41
C LEU A 146 -20.97 5.26 -1.22
N CYS A 147 -22.15 5.03 -0.64
CA CYS A 147 -22.68 3.68 -0.47
C CYS A 147 -24.03 3.59 -1.16
N ARG A 148 -24.10 2.77 -2.21
CA ARG A 148 -25.33 2.52 -2.96
C ARG A 148 -25.77 1.07 -2.78
N TYR A 149 -26.93 0.91 -2.18
CA TYR A 149 -27.54 -0.40 -1.92
C TYR A 149 -28.68 -0.63 -2.91
N GLU A 150 -28.87 -1.87 -3.38
CA GLU A 150 -29.85 -2.22 -4.40
C GLU A 150 -31.27 -1.76 -4.05
N ASN A 151 -31.67 -1.93 -2.80
CA ASN A 151 -33.06 -1.68 -2.34
C ASN A 151 -33.19 -0.40 -1.49
N ARG A 152 -32.27 0.57 -1.63
CA ARG A 152 -32.31 1.83 -0.90
C ARG A 152 -32.18 3.02 -1.84
N PRO A 153 -32.83 4.16 -1.50
CA PRO A 153 -32.58 5.42 -2.16
C PRO A 153 -31.08 5.75 -2.12
N PHE A 154 -30.57 6.35 -3.19
CA PHE A 154 -29.19 6.76 -3.29
C PHE A 154 -29.10 8.21 -3.73
N ASP A 155 -28.45 9.02 -2.92
CA ASP A 155 -28.12 10.40 -3.23
C ASP A 155 -26.59 10.55 -3.34
N MET A 156 -26.16 11.01 -4.50
CA MET A 156 -24.77 11.38 -4.69
C MET A 156 -24.53 12.76 -4.11
N THR A 157 -23.51 12.88 -3.28
CA THR A 157 -23.17 14.14 -2.61
C THR A 157 -21.78 14.59 -2.98
N LEU A 158 -21.60 15.92 -3.16
CA LEU A 158 -20.30 16.55 -3.22
C LEU A 158 -19.64 16.52 -1.84
N LEU A 159 -18.33 16.45 -1.82
CA LEU A 159 -17.55 16.65 -0.60
C LEU A 159 -17.50 18.15 -0.25
N PRO A 160 -17.23 18.51 1.00
CA PRO A 160 -16.93 19.89 1.35
C PRO A 160 -15.79 20.43 0.47
N PRO A 161 -15.88 21.70 0.02
CA PRO A 161 -14.80 22.31 -0.74
C PRO A 161 -13.53 22.39 0.10
N GLN A 162 -12.40 22.04 -0.52
CA GLN A 162 -11.07 22.14 0.06
C GLN A 162 -10.17 22.92 -0.90
N ASN A 163 -8.99 23.30 -0.43
CA ASN A 163 -8.00 23.94 -1.28
C ASN A 163 -7.61 23.03 -2.44
N ALA A 164 -7.33 23.65 -3.59
CA ALA A 164 -6.84 22.93 -4.75
C ALA A 164 -5.49 22.29 -4.43
N TRP A 165 -5.37 21.00 -4.71
CA TRP A 165 -4.12 20.27 -4.58
C TRP A 165 -3.25 20.52 -5.80
N GLN A 166 -1.97 20.70 -5.55
CA GLN A 166 -1.00 20.82 -6.62
C GLN A 166 -0.28 19.48 -6.78
N PRO A 167 -0.42 18.81 -7.93
CA PRO A 167 0.32 17.59 -8.18
C PRO A 167 1.82 17.89 -8.22
N PRO A 168 2.67 16.90 -7.86
CA PRO A 168 4.12 17.05 -7.98
C PRO A 168 4.50 17.40 -9.42
N ASP A 169 5.36 18.38 -9.59
CA ASP A 169 5.91 18.84 -10.86
C ASP A 169 7.24 18.15 -11.24
N GLY A 170 7.64 17.16 -10.46
CA GLY A 170 8.91 16.45 -10.61
C GLY A 170 10.03 17.01 -9.74
N THR A 171 9.85 18.19 -9.12
CA THR A 171 10.82 18.73 -8.17
C THR A 171 10.72 18.01 -6.82
N PRO A 172 11.84 17.76 -6.14
CA PRO A 172 11.82 17.13 -4.82
C PRO A 172 11.14 18.01 -3.78
N THR A 173 10.27 17.40 -2.96
CA THR A 173 9.69 18.07 -1.79
C THR A 173 10.78 18.45 -0.77
N PRO A 174 10.52 19.37 0.18
CA PRO A 174 11.50 19.73 1.21
C PRO A 174 12.04 18.52 1.99
N ALA A 175 11.17 17.54 2.32
CA ALA A 175 11.59 16.31 2.99
C ALA A 175 12.49 15.45 2.09
N GLN A 176 12.15 15.32 0.81
CA GLN A 176 12.99 14.62 -0.17
C GLN A 176 14.35 15.32 -0.36
N GLN A 177 14.37 16.67 -0.42
CA GLN A 177 15.61 17.45 -0.52
C GLN A 177 16.55 17.20 0.67
N GLN A 178 16.00 17.12 1.89
CA GLN A 178 16.79 16.80 3.08
C GLN A 178 17.43 15.43 3.00
N ILE A 179 16.68 14.42 2.54
CA ILE A 179 17.18 13.05 2.34
C ILE A 179 18.26 13.05 1.26
N LEU A 180 18.02 13.68 0.10
CA LEU A 180 19.00 13.79 -0.97
C LEU A 180 20.29 14.45 -0.49
N ALA A 181 20.20 15.52 0.32
CA ALA A 181 21.37 16.19 0.89
C ALA A 181 22.16 15.29 1.84
N GLN A 182 21.51 14.43 2.62
CA GLN A 182 22.18 13.45 3.50
C GLN A 182 22.90 12.38 2.66
N LEU A 183 22.22 11.81 1.66
CA LEU A 183 22.82 10.78 0.79
C LEU A 183 24.02 11.31 -0.01
N ARG A 184 23.96 12.56 -0.50
CA ARG A 184 25.09 13.19 -1.23
C ARG A 184 26.33 13.39 -0.38
N ARG A 185 26.19 13.57 0.93
CA ARG A 185 27.32 13.77 1.88
C ARG A 185 27.89 12.45 2.39
N ALA A 186 27.23 11.34 2.11
CA ALA A 186 27.64 10.05 2.66
C ALA A 186 28.85 9.48 1.93
N GLU A 187 29.94 9.27 2.65
CA GLU A 187 31.15 8.60 2.16
C GLU A 187 30.99 7.07 2.26
N SER A 188 30.29 6.59 3.27
CA SER A 188 29.99 5.17 3.50
C SER A 188 28.73 5.03 4.36
N GLY A 189 28.19 3.83 4.46
CA GLY A 189 27.13 3.49 5.40
C GLY A 189 25.89 2.85 4.76
N ILE A 190 25.01 2.38 5.63
CA ILE A 190 23.73 1.77 5.29
C ILE A 190 22.62 2.78 5.63
N PHE A 191 21.83 3.12 4.65
CA PHE A 191 20.69 4.02 4.76
C PHE A 191 19.42 3.24 4.54
N CYS A 192 18.45 3.38 5.43
CA CYS A 192 17.15 2.72 5.32
C CYS A 192 16.07 3.77 5.16
N LEU A 193 15.55 3.95 3.94
CA LEU A 193 14.45 4.87 3.63
C LEU A 193 13.12 4.13 3.70
N THR A 194 12.35 4.52 4.68
CA THR A 194 11.02 3.96 4.95
C THR A 194 9.92 4.97 4.63
N ALA A 195 8.83 4.49 4.08
CA ALA A 195 7.64 5.31 3.87
C ALA A 195 6.41 4.43 3.60
N ALA A 196 5.23 4.97 3.81
CA ALA A 196 4.00 4.41 3.27
C ALA A 196 4.00 4.50 1.72
N ARG A 197 3.02 3.87 1.08
CA ARG A 197 2.84 3.99 -0.38
C ARG A 197 2.53 5.44 -0.78
N GLY A 198 2.93 5.81 -1.99
CA GLY A 198 2.66 7.14 -2.53
C GLY A 198 3.45 8.30 -1.92
N ARG A 199 4.53 8.02 -1.15
CA ARG A 199 5.39 9.06 -0.51
C ARG A 199 6.64 9.40 -1.33
N GLY A 200 6.84 8.75 -2.49
CA GLY A 200 7.94 9.10 -3.39
C GLY A 200 9.31 8.51 -3.03
N LYS A 201 9.38 7.37 -2.32
CA LYS A 201 10.65 6.65 -2.04
C LYS A 201 11.47 6.39 -3.31
N SER A 202 10.84 5.74 -4.29
CA SER A 202 11.50 5.37 -5.56
C SER A 202 11.89 6.61 -6.38
N ALA A 203 11.13 7.72 -6.27
CA ALA A 203 11.50 9.00 -6.88
C ALA A 203 12.79 9.57 -6.26
N VAL A 204 12.90 9.55 -4.92
CA VAL A 204 14.15 9.98 -4.23
C VAL A 204 15.33 9.14 -4.70
N ALA A 205 15.18 7.82 -4.77
CA ALA A 205 16.27 6.95 -5.23
C ALA A 205 16.67 7.24 -6.69
N GLY A 206 15.70 7.44 -7.59
CA GLY A 206 15.94 7.78 -8.97
C GLY A 206 16.63 9.14 -9.14
N LEU A 207 16.15 10.18 -8.48
CA LEU A 207 16.76 11.52 -8.46
C LEU A 207 18.20 11.47 -7.90
N PHE A 208 18.40 10.72 -6.83
CA PHE A 208 19.72 10.55 -6.23
C PHE A 208 20.70 9.87 -7.19
N LEU A 209 20.30 8.76 -7.79
CA LEU A 209 21.16 8.00 -8.71
C LEU A 209 21.47 8.80 -9.99
N ALA A 210 20.50 9.58 -10.49
CA ALA A 210 20.70 10.40 -11.69
C ALA A 210 21.78 11.48 -11.54
N GLU A 211 21.96 11.98 -10.31
CA GLU A 211 22.94 13.02 -9.99
C GLU A 211 24.25 12.47 -9.40
N SER A 212 24.26 11.21 -8.96
CA SER A 212 25.42 10.61 -8.31
C SER A 212 26.49 10.20 -9.33
N PRO A 213 27.78 10.55 -9.12
CA PRO A 213 28.84 10.15 -10.05
C PRO A 213 29.22 8.68 -9.86
N GLY A 214 29.62 8.04 -10.95
CA GLY A 214 30.14 6.67 -10.94
C GLY A 214 29.10 5.61 -11.29
N ARG A 215 29.51 4.34 -11.24
CA ARG A 215 28.61 3.20 -11.54
C ARG A 215 27.83 2.80 -10.30
N HIS A 216 26.57 2.48 -10.48
CA HIS A 216 25.65 2.10 -9.41
C HIS A 216 24.93 0.79 -9.74
N LEU A 217 24.53 0.07 -8.71
CA LEU A 217 23.70 -1.11 -8.82
C LEU A 217 22.30 -0.83 -8.26
N LEU A 218 21.28 -1.25 -9.00
CA LEU A 218 19.87 -1.20 -8.59
C LEU A 218 19.34 -2.61 -8.51
N CYS A 219 18.98 -3.05 -7.31
CA CYS A 219 18.45 -4.38 -7.04
C CYS A 219 17.00 -4.29 -6.56
N ALA A 220 16.19 -5.25 -6.97
CA ALA A 220 14.81 -5.42 -6.49
C ALA A 220 14.35 -6.86 -6.72
N PRO A 221 13.24 -7.30 -6.04
CA PRO A 221 12.67 -8.63 -6.26
C PRO A 221 12.26 -8.90 -7.71
N ALA A 222 11.81 -7.85 -8.43
CA ALA A 222 11.46 -7.94 -9.84
C ALA A 222 11.81 -6.64 -10.58
N LYS A 223 12.24 -6.76 -11.84
CA LYS A 223 12.60 -5.59 -12.68
C LYS A 223 11.42 -4.60 -12.87
N ALA A 224 10.20 -5.11 -12.88
CA ALA A 224 9.01 -4.26 -13.03
C ALA A 224 8.81 -3.27 -11.88
N THR A 225 9.28 -3.58 -10.65
CA THR A 225 9.10 -2.71 -9.48
C THR A 225 9.96 -1.45 -9.53
N VAL A 226 11.08 -1.45 -10.26
CA VAL A 226 12.01 -0.31 -10.36
C VAL A 226 11.68 0.67 -11.49
N THR A 227 10.56 0.49 -12.17
CA THR A 227 10.16 1.35 -13.31
C THR A 227 10.12 2.84 -12.93
N VAL A 228 9.67 3.16 -11.71
CA VAL A 228 9.63 4.55 -11.23
C VAL A 228 11.05 5.10 -11.09
N ILE A 229 11.98 4.34 -10.51
CA ILE A 229 13.40 4.75 -10.39
C ILE A 229 13.98 4.99 -11.79
N GLN A 230 13.75 4.06 -12.71
CA GLN A 230 14.27 4.13 -14.07
C GLN A 230 13.80 5.38 -14.85
N ARG A 231 12.58 5.87 -14.60
CA ARG A 231 12.07 7.11 -15.23
C ARG A 231 12.93 8.34 -14.91
N TYR A 232 13.59 8.37 -13.77
CA TYR A 232 14.46 9.48 -13.36
C TYR A 232 15.90 9.33 -13.86
N LEU A 233 16.31 8.13 -14.31
CA LEU A 233 17.70 7.88 -14.71
C LEU A 233 18.09 8.42 -16.10
N HIS A 234 17.12 8.87 -16.91
CA HIS A 234 17.34 9.52 -18.21
C HIS A 234 18.47 8.88 -19.04
N ASP A 235 18.36 7.63 -19.43
CA ASP A 235 19.35 6.91 -20.24
C ASP A 235 20.79 6.87 -19.66
N SER A 236 20.97 7.18 -18.38
CA SER A 236 22.26 7.10 -17.75
C SER A 236 22.75 5.64 -17.74
N GLN A 237 23.78 5.32 -18.47
CA GLN A 237 24.43 4.01 -18.48
C GLN A 237 25.17 3.70 -17.14
N GLN A 238 25.05 4.59 -16.18
CA GLN A 238 25.76 4.50 -14.89
C GLN A 238 25.06 3.60 -13.87
N THR A 239 23.77 3.29 -14.06
CA THR A 239 22.99 2.45 -13.12
C THR A 239 22.55 1.18 -13.81
N GLU A 240 23.01 0.05 -13.29
CA GLU A 240 22.71 -1.29 -13.80
C GLU A 240 21.71 -2.00 -12.88
N PHE A 241 20.62 -2.56 -13.46
CA PHE A 241 19.71 -3.43 -12.73
C PHE A 241 20.30 -4.83 -12.59
N ILE A 242 20.29 -5.35 -11.36
CA ILE A 242 20.76 -6.69 -11.04
C ILE A 242 19.73 -7.43 -10.17
N ALA A 243 19.40 -8.66 -10.52
CA ALA A 243 18.54 -9.51 -9.70
C ALA A 243 19.27 -9.97 -8.41
N PRO A 244 18.56 -10.25 -7.30
CA PRO A 244 19.19 -10.62 -6.03
C PRO A 244 20.18 -11.80 -6.11
N ASP A 245 19.85 -12.84 -6.89
CA ASP A 245 20.72 -14.01 -7.05
C ASP A 245 22.03 -13.65 -7.81
N ASN A 246 21.92 -12.84 -8.85
CA ASN A 246 23.08 -12.37 -9.60
C ASN A 246 23.93 -11.39 -8.76
N LEU A 247 23.27 -10.56 -7.94
CA LEU A 247 23.96 -9.68 -6.99
C LEU A 247 24.77 -10.47 -5.96
N LEU A 248 24.25 -11.61 -5.49
CA LEU A 248 24.98 -12.50 -4.59
C LEU A 248 26.27 -13.02 -5.27
N THR A 249 26.16 -13.51 -6.49
CA THR A 249 27.29 -13.99 -7.26
C THR A 249 28.33 -12.88 -7.48
N LEU A 250 27.89 -11.68 -7.83
CA LEU A 250 28.78 -10.53 -8.02
C LEU A 250 29.48 -10.14 -6.71
N ALA A 251 28.76 -10.13 -5.58
CA ALA A 251 29.29 -9.83 -4.25
C ALA A 251 30.38 -10.84 -3.79
N GLU A 252 30.37 -12.06 -4.33
CA GLU A 252 31.33 -13.12 -4.00
C GLU A 252 32.54 -13.16 -4.96
N THR A 253 32.39 -12.67 -6.19
CA THR A 253 33.38 -12.87 -7.26
C THR A 253 34.04 -11.60 -7.76
N ALA A 254 33.46 -10.42 -7.50
CA ALA A 254 33.92 -9.15 -8.05
C ALA A 254 34.41 -8.16 -6.98
N ASP A 255 35.23 -7.21 -7.40
CA ASP A 255 35.57 -6.05 -6.57
C ASP A 255 34.40 -5.05 -6.59
N VAL A 256 33.61 -5.06 -5.52
CA VAL A 256 32.43 -4.20 -5.36
C VAL A 256 32.77 -2.73 -5.05
N SER A 257 34.04 -2.42 -4.71
CA SER A 257 34.51 -1.05 -4.44
C SER A 257 34.44 -0.15 -5.68
N THR A 258 34.34 -0.74 -6.87
CA THR A 258 34.17 -0.04 -8.15
C THR A 258 32.76 0.58 -8.31
N TYR A 259 31.81 0.14 -7.49
CA TYR A 259 30.44 0.67 -7.50
C TYR A 259 30.27 1.78 -6.46
N GLY A 260 29.64 2.87 -6.89
CA GLY A 260 29.34 4.00 -6.03
C GLY A 260 28.29 3.67 -4.97
N TRP A 261 27.12 3.17 -5.39
CA TRP A 261 26.01 2.81 -4.52
C TRP A 261 25.37 1.50 -4.94
N LEU A 262 24.93 0.76 -3.94
CA LEU A 262 23.92 -0.30 -4.10
C LEU A 262 22.59 0.22 -3.59
N VAL A 263 21.59 0.33 -4.46
CA VAL A 263 20.21 0.67 -4.09
C VAL A 263 19.34 -0.58 -4.19
N ILE A 264 18.63 -0.89 -3.12
CA ILE A 264 17.72 -2.06 -3.05
C ILE A 264 16.30 -1.56 -2.84
N ASP A 265 15.46 -1.67 -3.87
CA ASP A 265 14.04 -1.32 -3.77
C ASP A 265 13.22 -2.52 -3.26
N GLU A 266 12.18 -2.23 -2.48
CA GLU A 266 11.37 -3.22 -1.74
C GLU A 266 12.22 -4.23 -0.96
N ALA A 267 13.21 -3.70 -0.23
CA ALA A 267 14.19 -4.49 0.50
C ALA A 267 13.57 -5.50 1.48
N ALA A 268 12.43 -5.18 2.08
CA ALA A 268 11.71 -6.10 2.97
C ALA A 268 11.23 -7.39 2.29
N MET A 269 11.17 -7.44 0.97
CA MET A 269 10.80 -8.63 0.20
C MET A 269 12.00 -9.53 -0.15
N ILE A 270 13.22 -9.08 0.13
CA ILE A 270 14.44 -9.86 -0.10
C ILE A 270 14.77 -10.67 1.16
N PRO A 271 15.18 -11.95 1.03
CA PRO A 271 15.58 -12.75 2.17
C PRO A 271 16.66 -12.10 3.03
N LEU A 272 16.45 -12.06 4.36
CA LEU A 272 17.36 -11.39 5.29
C LEU A 272 18.82 -11.84 5.20
N PRO A 273 19.15 -13.15 4.99
CA PRO A 273 20.53 -13.58 4.80
C PRO A 273 21.23 -12.93 3.59
N LEU A 274 20.49 -12.69 2.49
CA LEU A 274 21.05 -12.00 1.32
C LEU A 274 21.31 -10.52 1.62
N LEU A 275 20.37 -9.85 2.27
CA LEU A 275 20.53 -8.45 2.69
C LEU A 275 21.74 -8.29 3.63
N ALA A 276 21.91 -9.20 4.58
CA ALA A 276 23.06 -9.18 5.49
C ALA A 276 24.39 -9.32 4.73
N ARG A 277 24.46 -10.17 3.70
CA ARG A 277 25.62 -10.29 2.82
C ARG A 277 25.89 -8.99 2.07
N PHE A 278 24.87 -8.43 1.44
CA PHE A 278 25.02 -7.21 0.64
C PHE A 278 25.46 -6.02 1.50
N THR A 279 24.86 -5.84 2.66
CA THR A 279 25.21 -4.74 3.58
C THR A 279 26.57 -4.89 4.23
N ALA A 280 27.12 -6.10 4.30
CA ALA A 280 28.47 -6.36 4.81
C ALA A 280 29.55 -6.07 3.77
N VAL A 281 29.25 -6.17 2.48
CA VAL A 281 30.24 -6.12 1.40
C VAL A 281 30.27 -4.75 0.69
N PHE A 282 29.08 -4.16 0.45
CA PHE A 282 29.00 -2.87 -0.24
C PHE A 282 29.22 -1.69 0.73
N PRO A 283 30.11 -0.73 0.40
CA PRO A 283 30.42 0.38 1.30
C PRO A 283 29.30 1.39 1.45
N ARG A 284 28.42 1.52 0.45
CA ARG A 284 27.28 2.44 0.44
C ARG A 284 26.03 1.72 -0.03
N VAL A 285 25.05 1.58 0.87
CA VAL A 285 23.80 0.86 0.60
C VAL A 285 22.59 1.74 0.95
N LEU A 286 21.66 1.87 0.02
CA LEU A 286 20.36 2.49 0.25
C LEU A 286 19.25 1.43 0.14
N LEU A 287 18.63 1.12 1.26
CA LEU A 287 17.51 0.21 1.36
C LEU A 287 16.20 1.02 1.32
N LEU A 288 15.31 0.69 0.40
CA LEU A 288 13.98 1.29 0.31
C LEU A 288 12.96 0.25 0.74
N THR A 289 12.05 0.62 1.63
CA THR A 289 10.98 -0.31 2.03
C THR A 289 9.68 0.42 2.38
N THR A 290 8.56 -0.24 2.10
CA THR A 290 7.25 0.21 2.50
C THR A 290 6.95 -0.31 3.90
N VAL A 291 6.66 0.59 4.86
CA VAL A 291 6.41 0.23 6.26
C VAL A 291 4.93 0.07 6.59
N GLN A 292 4.07 0.79 5.91
CA GLN A 292 2.63 0.67 5.98
C GLN A 292 2.15 -0.03 4.71
N GLY A 293 1.75 -1.24 4.84
CA GLY A 293 1.24 -2.01 3.73
C GLY A 293 0.77 -3.38 4.19
N TYR A 294 -0.18 -3.87 3.48
CA TYR A 294 -0.80 -5.19 3.59
C TYR A 294 0.22 -6.36 3.47
N GLU A 295 1.46 -6.09 3.13
CA GLU A 295 2.49 -7.13 3.00
C GLU A 295 3.10 -7.51 4.36
N GLY A 296 2.83 -6.74 5.43
CA GLY A 296 3.29 -7.00 6.80
C GLY A 296 4.82 -7.06 6.97
N THR A 297 5.56 -7.01 5.86
CA THR A 297 7.00 -7.29 5.81
C THR A 297 7.86 -6.10 6.22
N GLY A 298 7.39 -4.87 5.96
CA GLY A 298 8.20 -3.66 6.16
C GLY A 298 8.51 -3.37 7.62
N ARG A 299 7.56 -3.58 8.53
CA ARG A 299 7.76 -3.36 9.96
C ARG A 299 8.67 -4.43 10.58
N GLY A 300 8.43 -5.70 10.25
CA GLY A 300 9.31 -6.79 10.68
C GLY A 300 10.73 -6.63 10.15
N PHE A 301 10.87 -6.08 8.95
CA PHE A 301 12.17 -5.73 8.37
C PHE A 301 12.90 -4.68 9.22
N LEU A 302 12.25 -3.57 9.56
CA LEU A 302 12.85 -2.52 10.39
C LEU A 302 13.25 -3.07 11.75
N LEU A 303 12.32 -3.73 12.45
CA LEU A 303 12.55 -4.20 13.81
C LEU A 303 13.59 -5.33 13.90
N LYS A 304 13.65 -6.22 12.93
CA LYS A 304 14.53 -7.40 13.00
C LYS A 304 15.83 -7.20 12.22
N PHE A 305 15.76 -6.67 11.01
CA PHE A 305 16.95 -6.53 10.17
C PHE A 305 17.73 -5.26 10.48
N CYS A 306 17.11 -4.08 10.38
CA CYS A 306 17.86 -2.84 10.57
C CYS A 306 18.44 -2.72 11.97
N HIS A 307 17.72 -3.17 13.01
CA HIS A 307 18.26 -3.21 14.36
C HIS A 307 19.37 -4.26 14.59
N SER A 308 19.48 -5.25 13.70
CA SER A 308 20.61 -6.21 13.76
C SER A 308 21.89 -5.66 13.12
N LEU A 309 21.80 -4.57 12.36
CA LEU A 309 22.95 -3.92 11.75
C LEU A 309 23.78 -3.17 12.81
N PRO A 310 25.12 -3.23 12.76
CA PRO A 310 25.96 -2.51 13.72
C PRO A 310 25.70 -1.00 13.73
N GLN A 311 25.40 -0.45 12.56
CA GLN A 311 25.09 0.96 12.36
C GLN A 311 24.27 1.15 11.08
N PHE A 312 23.19 1.93 11.15
CA PHE A 312 22.45 2.37 9.97
C PHE A 312 21.84 3.76 10.21
N THR A 313 21.54 4.46 9.13
CA THR A 313 20.83 5.75 9.16
C THR A 313 19.38 5.55 8.74
N ALA A 314 18.46 5.81 9.66
CA ALA A 314 17.02 5.77 9.36
C ALA A 314 16.59 7.06 8.66
N LEU A 315 15.89 6.92 7.54
CA LEU A 315 15.29 8.00 6.76
C LEU A 315 13.80 7.71 6.61
N THR A 316 12.95 8.73 6.70
CA THR A 316 11.50 8.54 6.61
C THR A 316 10.84 9.62 5.77
N LEU A 317 9.89 9.21 4.92
CA LEU A 317 8.98 10.10 4.20
C LEU A 317 7.55 9.87 4.69
N THR A 318 6.91 10.91 5.18
CA THR A 318 5.53 10.86 5.70
C THR A 318 4.52 11.51 4.78
N GLN A 319 4.91 12.59 4.10
CA GLN A 319 4.01 13.37 3.26
C GLN A 319 3.66 12.62 1.96
N PRO A 320 2.38 12.43 1.62
CA PRO A 320 1.98 11.87 0.35
C PRO A 320 2.32 12.81 -0.81
N VAL A 321 2.74 12.21 -1.93
CA VAL A 321 3.02 12.95 -3.18
C VAL A 321 2.16 12.46 -4.34
N ARG A 322 1.50 11.31 -4.21
CA ARG A 322 0.61 10.77 -5.25
C ARG A 322 -0.82 11.29 -5.14
N TRP A 323 -1.23 11.72 -3.95
CA TRP A 323 -2.51 12.30 -3.61
C TRP A 323 -2.34 13.34 -2.50
N ALA A 324 -3.39 14.10 -2.18
CA ALA A 324 -3.37 15.10 -1.13
C ALA A 324 -3.30 14.46 0.27
N GLU A 325 -2.85 15.22 1.25
CA GLU A 325 -2.95 14.84 2.66
C GLU A 325 -4.43 14.61 3.05
N HIS A 326 -4.66 13.70 3.98
CA HIS A 326 -6.00 13.32 4.44
C HIS A 326 -6.91 12.75 3.34
N ASP A 327 -6.33 12.05 2.35
CA ASP A 327 -7.06 11.33 1.32
C ASP A 327 -8.08 10.36 1.96
N PRO A 328 -9.39 10.48 1.62
CA PRO A 328 -10.42 9.67 2.27
C PRO A 328 -10.28 8.17 2.02
N ALA A 329 -9.79 7.78 0.86
CA ALA A 329 -9.59 6.37 0.52
C ALA A 329 -8.41 5.77 1.30
N GLU A 330 -7.32 6.53 1.48
CA GLU A 330 -6.20 6.10 2.34
C GLU A 330 -6.64 5.98 3.79
N THR A 331 -7.28 7.02 4.33
CA THR A 331 -7.77 7.03 5.71
C THR A 331 -8.73 5.88 5.99
N TRP A 332 -9.61 5.57 5.03
CA TRP A 332 -10.52 4.43 5.14
C TRP A 332 -9.75 3.11 5.13
N LEU A 333 -8.82 2.94 4.18
CA LEU A 333 -8.07 1.70 4.02
C LEU A 333 -7.25 1.38 5.29
N ASP A 334 -6.61 2.39 5.87
CA ASP A 334 -5.84 2.27 7.11
C ASP A 334 -6.72 1.77 8.26
N LYS A 335 -7.94 2.27 8.38
CA LYS A 335 -8.90 1.83 9.40
C LYS A 335 -9.49 0.45 9.10
N ALA A 336 -9.91 0.21 7.86
CA ALA A 336 -10.57 -1.02 7.44
C ALA A 336 -9.65 -2.23 7.53
N LEU A 337 -8.36 -2.03 7.23
CA LEU A 337 -7.35 -3.08 7.23
C LEU A 337 -6.35 -2.98 8.40
N LEU A 338 -6.63 -2.13 9.39
CA LEU A 338 -5.81 -1.96 10.59
C LEU A 338 -4.32 -1.68 10.28
N LEU A 339 -4.05 -0.88 9.24
CA LEU A 339 -2.69 -0.60 8.77
C LEU A 339 -2.00 0.48 9.60
N THR A 340 -2.73 1.25 10.39
CA THR A 340 -2.20 2.31 11.25
C THR A 340 -1.46 1.69 12.43
N GLU A 341 -0.28 2.21 12.72
CA GLU A 341 0.45 1.80 13.92
C GLU A 341 -0.27 2.30 15.17
N PRO A 342 -0.55 1.44 16.16
CA PRO A 342 -1.00 1.92 17.46
C PRO A 342 0.09 2.80 18.06
N ALA A 343 -0.30 3.93 18.65
CA ALA A 343 0.63 4.80 19.36
C ALA A 343 1.40 3.96 20.40
N GLU A 344 2.74 4.12 20.45
CA GLU A 344 3.56 3.46 21.46
C GLU A 344 3.05 3.85 22.83
N LYS A 345 2.35 2.94 23.49
CA LYS A 345 2.01 3.11 24.91
C LYS A 345 3.23 2.67 25.70
N ILE A 346 3.84 3.60 26.42
CA ILE A 346 4.87 3.28 27.41
C ILE A 346 4.23 2.36 28.45
N ILE A 347 4.66 1.11 28.47
CA ILE A 347 4.23 0.16 29.47
C ILE A 347 4.90 0.60 30.77
N GLN A 348 4.13 1.15 31.69
CA GLN A 348 4.62 1.37 33.06
C GLN A 348 4.81 -0.01 33.70
N THR A 349 6.03 -0.28 34.13
CA THR A 349 6.36 -1.50 34.88
C THR A 349 5.68 -1.43 36.25
N GLY A 350 4.58 -2.16 36.40
CA GLY A 350 3.78 -2.29 37.61
C GLY A 350 3.29 -3.74 37.75
N LYS A 351 2.42 -4.00 38.71
CA LYS A 351 1.73 -5.28 38.80
C LYS A 351 0.90 -5.51 37.56
N CYS A 352 1.23 -6.53 36.78
CA CYS A 352 0.45 -6.95 35.61
C CYS A 352 -0.59 -7.99 36.02
N GLU A 353 -1.81 -7.84 35.54
CA GLU A 353 -2.87 -8.82 35.66
C GLU A 353 -3.15 -9.45 34.29
N TYR A 354 -3.38 -10.75 34.27
CA TYR A 354 -3.79 -11.47 33.07
C TYR A 354 -5.30 -11.30 32.88
N GLN A 355 -5.69 -10.80 31.72
CA GLN A 355 -7.10 -10.70 31.32
C GLN A 355 -7.34 -11.48 30.04
N SER A 356 -8.46 -12.20 30.01
CA SER A 356 -8.92 -12.86 28.78
C SER A 356 -9.61 -11.84 27.88
N VAL A 357 -9.14 -11.71 26.63
CA VAL A 357 -9.78 -10.86 25.64
C VAL A 357 -10.67 -11.75 24.75
N THR A 358 -11.97 -11.49 24.76
CA THR A 358 -12.94 -12.23 23.93
C THR A 358 -13.04 -11.62 22.54
N GLN A 359 -13.48 -12.41 21.54
CA GLN A 359 -13.81 -11.90 20.22
C GLN A 359 -14.85 -10.77 20.26
N GLN A 360 -15.85 -10.89 21.13
CA GLN A 360 -16.86 -9.86 21.29
C GLN A 360 -16.27 -8.54 21.80
N ALA A 361 -15.35 -8.58 22.77
CA ALA A 361 -14.68 -7.38 23.25
C ALA A 361 -13.88 -6.67 22.14
N LEU A 362 -13.22 -7.43 21.26
CA LEU A 362 -12.53 -6.87 20.08
C LEU A 362 -13.51 -6.28 19.04
N CYS A 363 -14.70 -6.86 18.89
CA CYS A 363 -15.73 -6.32 18.00
C CYS A 363 -16.33 -5.00 18.54
N ASP A 364 -16.51 -4.91 19.85
CA ASP A 364 -17.17 -3.77 20.48
C ASP A 364 -16.24 -2.56 20.64
N ASP A 365 -14.93 -2.79 20.78
CA ASP A 365 -13.91 -1.75 20.99
C ASP A 365 -12.87 -1.74 19.84
N PRO A 366 -13.00 -0.82 18.87
CA PRO A 366 -12.06 -0.67 17.76
C PRO A 366 -10.64 -0.31 18.18
N ASP A 367 -10.46 0.41 19.29
CA ASP A 367 -9.14 0.81 19.78
C ASP A 367 -8.43 -0.40 20.41
N LEU A 368 -9.17 -1.24 21.15
CA LEU A 368 -8.68 -2.50 21.65
C LEU A 368 -8.30 -3.45 20.50
N LEU A 369 -9.15 -3.55 19.45
CA LEU A 369 -8.85 -4.34 18.25
C LEU A 369 -7.57 -3.86 17.58
N SER A 370 -7.46 -2.55 17.34
CA SER A 370 -6.27 -1.96 16.70
C SER A 370 -5.00 -2.19 17.52
N GLY A 371 -5.06 -2.01 18.83
CA GLY A 371 -3.94 -2.26 19.73
C GLY A 371 -3.52 -3.73 19.76
N PHE A 372 -4.50 -4.64 19.84
CA PHE A 372 -4.27 -6.09 19.83
C PHE A 372 -3.65 -6.56 18.50
N TYR A 373 -4.23 -6.14 17.37
CA TYR A 373 -3.72 -6.47 16.05
C TYR A 373 -2.33 -5.86 15.82
N GLY A 374 -2.09 -4.61 16.24
CA GLY A 374 -0.78 -3.96 16.18
C GLY A 374 0.30 -4.72 16.95
N LEU A 375 -0.05 -5.28 18.11
CA LEU A 375 0.87 -6.13 18.89
C LEU A 375 1.20 -7.42 18.12
N LEU A 376 0.20 -8.09 17.54
CA LEU A 376 0.41 -9.30 16.73
C LEU A 376 1.30 -9.01 15.51
N THR A 377 1.05 -7.92 14.78
CA THR A 377 1.86 -7.55 13.63
C THR A 377 3.30 -7.19 13.99
N ALA A 378 3.52 -6.62 15.17
CA ALA A 378 4.86 -6.36 15.68
C ALA A 378 5.61 -7.65 16.09
N ALA A 379 4.90 -8.65 16.60
CA ALA A 379 5.49 -9.91 17.06
C ALA A 379 5.74 -10.89 15.90
N HIS A 380 4.90 -10.87 14.86
CA HIS A 380 4.98 -11.80 13.74
C HIS A 380 5.56 -11.13 12.48
N TYR A 381 6.31 -11.93 11.69
CA TYR A 381 6.95 -11.45 10.46
C TYR A 381 5.95 -11.16 9.34
N ARG A 382 4.83 -11.86 9.32
CA ARG A 382 3.78 -11.73 8.30
C ARG A 382 2.41 -11.96 8.93
N THR A 383 1.61 -10.93 8.97
CA THR A 383 0.20 -10.96 9.41
C THR A 383 -0.64 -10.17 8.43
N SER A 384 -1.80 -10.71 8.07
CA SER A 384 -2.87 -9.97 7.38
C SER A 384 -4.10 -9.89 8.28
N PRO A 385 -4.89 -8.82 8.19
CA PRO A 385 -6.11 -8.67 8.96
C PRO A 385 -7.15 -9.74 8.63
#